data_79d45a3cb1ebea369395b114b83e4ecf
#
_entry.id   79d45a3cb1ebea369395b114b83e4ecf
#
_cell.length_a   1.000
_cell.length_b   1.000
_cell.length_c   1.000
_cell.angle_alpha   90.00
_cell.angle_beta   90.00
_cell.angle_gamma   90.00
#
_symmetry.space_group_name_H-M   'P 1'
#
loop_
_entity.id
_entity.type
_entity.pdbx_description
1 polymer ?
#
loop_
_entity_poly.entity_id
_entity_poly.type
_entity_poly.pdbx_seq_one_letter_code
_entity_poly.pdbx_strand_id
1 'polypeptide(L)'
;EVMVAGGAEAAICRIGLAGFAACKALSTAYNDTPEKASRPYDRDRDGFVMGEGAAIVVLEELEHALARGANIIAEVSGYGLSGDAYHITAPSEDGDGAYRCMQMALKRAGITPAEIDYINAHGTSTMADTIELGAVERLVGEAADGISMSSTKSSIGHLLGAAGAMEAVFSALAIRDNVAPPTLNLDNPEVETTIDLVPKVARKRKIDVALSNSFGFGGTNASLVLKRFQHQ
;
A
#
# COMPACT_ATOMS: atom_id res chain seq x y z
N GLU A 1 -26.14 4.87 5.05
CA GLU A 1 -25.98 5.84 3.95
C GLU A 1 -24.63 6.55 4.00
N VAL A 2 -24.18 6.98 5.20
CA VAL A 2 -22.90 7.67 5.37
C VAL A 2 -22.12 7.06 6.53
N MET A 3 -20.83 6.81 6.32
CA MET A 3 -19.93 6.31 7.36
C MET A 3 -18.59 7.07 7.34
N VAL A 4 -18.08 7.41 8.49
CA VAL A 4 -16.72 7.95 8.66
C VAL A 4 -15.79 6.79 9.00
N ALA A 5 -14.76 6.60 8.20
CA ALA A 5 -13.76 5.56 8.38
C ALA A 5 -12.36 6.16 8.31
N GLY A 6 -11.39 5.54 8.98
CA GLY A 6 -10.03 6.03 8.96
C GLY A 6 -9.14 5.33 9.96
N GLY A 7 -7.97 5.90 10.17
CA GLY A 7 -6.99 5.44 11.15
C GLY A 7 -6.14 6.59 11.65
N ALA A 8 -5.67 6.48 12.88
CA ALA A 8 -4.75 7.43 13.51
C ALA A 8 -3.71 6.68 14.32
N GLU A 9 -2.48 7.19 14.33
CA GLU A 9 -1.38 6.60 15.08
C GLU A 9 -0.40 7.66 15.56
N ALA A 10 0.05 7.53 16.80
CA ALA A 10 1.07 8.37 17.43
C ALA A 10 1.96 7.50 18.34
N ALA A 11 2.65 6.52 17.74
CA ALA A 11 3.44 5.51 18.44
C ALA A 11 4.94 5.89 18.60
N ILE A 12 5.39 7.06 18.13
CA ILE A 12 6.77 7.50 18.26
C ILE A 12 7.03 8.00 19.69
N CYS A 13 7.15 7.04 20.57
CA CYS A 13 7.48 7.25 21.98
C CYS A 13 8.51 6.21 22.43
N ARG A 14 9.08 6.39 23.64
CA ARG A 14 10.15 5.51 24.15
C ARG A 14 9.76 4.02 24.14
N ILE A 15 8.52 3.70 24.54
CA ILE A 15 8.08 2.29 24.61
C ILE A 15 7.78 1.72 23.23
N GLY A 16 7.22 2.52 22.31
CA GLY A 16 6.99 2.13 20.91
C GLY A 16 8.30 1.82 20.20
N LEU A 17 9.28 2.74 20.31
CA LEU A 17 10.62 2.52 19.74
C LEU A 17 11.30 1.30 20.38
N ALA A 18 11.26 1.14 21.71
CA ALA A 18 11.87 0.00 22.39
C ALA A 18 11.24 -1.34 21.95
N GLY A 19 9.92 -1.39 21.80
CA GLY A 19 9.20 -2.59 21.34
C GLY A 19 9.60 -3.01 19.93
N PHE A 20 9.57 -2.10 18.97
CA PHE A 20 9.96 -2.41 17.59
C PHE A 20 11.47 -2.63 17.42
N ALA A 21 12.31 -1.95 18.22
CA ALA A 21 13.74 -2.23 18.27
C ALA A 21 14.04 -3.64 18.81
N ALA A 22 13.31 -4.09 19.83
CA ALA A 22 13.41 -5.46 20.35
C ALA A 22 13.03 -6.52 19.30
N CYS A 23 12.09 -6.22 18.40
CA CYS A 23 11.72 -7.07 17.27
C CYS A 23 12.76 -7.01 16.12
N LYS A 24 13.78 -6.12 16.21
CA LYS A 24 14.74 -5.85 15.14
C LYS A 24 14.07 -5.44 13.81
N ALA A 25 12.98 -4.70 13.90
CA ALA A 25 12.18 -4.34 12.75
C ALA A 25 12.49 -2.92 12.20
N LEU A 26 13.17 -2.08 13.02
CA LEU A 26 13.48 -0.69 12.66
C LEU A 26 14.76 -0.57 11.86
N SER A 27 14.77 0.40 10.93
CA SER A 27 16.00 0.87 10.29
C SER A 27 16.92 1.52 11.32
N THR A 28 18.21 1.19 11.28
CA THR A 28 19.24 1.71 12.19
C THR A 28 20.51 2.18 11.49
N ALA A 29 20.72 1.78 10.23
CA ALA A 29 21.92 2.12 9.48
C ALA A 29 21.94 3.58 8.97
N TYR A 30 20.80 4.28 9.00
CA TYR A 30 20.63 5.61 8.39
C TYR A 30 20.37 6.71 9.41
N ASN A 31 20.75 6.54 10.69
CA ASN A 31 20.50 7.56 11.72
C ASN A 31 21.20 8.91 11.43
N ASP A 32 22.33 8.89 10.73
CA ASP A 32 23.06 10.08 10.31
C ASP A 32 22.53 10.69 8.97
N THR A 33 21.69 9.97 8.27
CA THR A 33 21.05 10.38 6.99
C THR A 33 19.60 9.91 6.95
N PRO A 34 18.74 10.38 7.88
CA PRO A 34 17.40 9.82 8.10
C PRO A 34 16.48 9.94 6.89
N GLU A 35 16.70 10.91 6.01
CA GLU A 35 15.98 11.07 4.76
C GLU A 35 16.18 9.91 3.77
N LYS A 36 17.20 9.06 4.00
CA LYS A 36 17.51 7.88 3.17
C LYS A 36 17.05 6.56 3.80
N ALA A 37 16.52 6.60 5.01
CA ALA A 37 16.24 5.40 5.80
C ALA A 37 15.08 4.57 5.25
N SER A 38 13.96 5.20 4.90
CA SER A 38 12.83 4.49 4.31
C SER A 38 13.06 4.30 2.81
N ARG A 39 13.40 3.07 2.41
CA ARG A 39 13.84 2.71 1.05
C ARG A 39 13.23 1.39 0.55
N PRO A 40 11.90 1.33 0.40
CA PRO A 40 11.23 0.11 -0.04
C PRO A 40 11.81 -0.45 -1.35
N TYR A 41 11.91 -1.79 -1.44
CA TYR A 41 12.46 -2.54 -2.59
C TYR A 41 13.95 -2.34 -2.87
N ASP A 42 14.60 -1.41 -2.19
CA ASP A 42 16.03 -1.17 -2.36
C ASP A 42 16.85 -2.27 -1.67
N ARG A 43 17.98 -2.63 -2.26
CA ARG A 43 18.89 -3.68 -1.75
C ARG A 43 19.45 -3.34 -0.37
N ASP A 44 19.66 -2.06 -0.09
CA ASP A 44 20.31 -1.58 1.13
C ASP A 44 19.30 -1.23 2.25
N ARG A 45 18.04 -1.66 2.12
CA ARG A 45 17.03 -1.47 3.16
C ARG A 45 17.36 -2.34 4.39
N ASP A 46 17.10 -1.82 5.57
CA ASP A 46 17.46 -2.49 6.84
C ASP A 46 16.34 -2.49 7.88
N GLY A 47 15.12 -2.09 7.51
CA GLY A 47 13.99 -2.02 8.43
C GLY A 47 13.07 -0.85 8.13
N PHE A 48 11.93 -0.79 8.80
CA PHE A 48 11.00 0.30 8.59
C PHE A 48 11.34 1.53 9.44
N VAL A 49 10.86 2.68 9.00
CA VAL A 49 10.91 3.95 9.73
C VAL A 49 9.52 4.23 10.29
N MET A 50 9.40 4.45 11.60
CA MET A 50 8.12 4.79 12.21
C MET A 50 7.65 6.16 11.75
N GLY A 51 6.36 6.27 11.41
CA GLY A 51 5.67 7.52 11.13
C GLY A 51 4.46 7.68 12.04
N GLU A 52 3.94 8.89 12.13
CA GLU A 52 2.71 9.25 12.84
C GLU A 52 1.78 10.03 11.93
N GLY A 53 0.49 9.93 12.18
CA GLY A 53 -0.49 10.69 11.44
C GLY A 53 -1.90 10.15 11.57
N ALA A 54 -2.79 10.73 10.80
CA ALA A 54 -4.19 10.33 10.73
C ALA A 54 -4.75 10.60 9.33
N ALA A 55 -5.63 9.72 8.89
CA ALA A 55 -6.41 9.94 7.68
C ALA A 55 -7.85 9.49 7.91
N ILE A 56 -8.79 10.29 7.43
CA ILE A 56 -10.22 10.05 7.53
C ILE A 56 -10.84 10.14 6.14
N VAL A 57 -11.70 9.20 5.82
CA VAL A 57 -12.51 9.20 4.61
C VAL A 57 -14.00 9.16 4.99
N VAL A 58 -14.83 9.79 4.18
CA VAL A 58 -16.27 9.68 4.26
C VAL A 58 -16.70 8.68 3.20
N LEU A 59 -17.23 7.55 3.62
CA LEU A 59 -17.85 6.55 2.76
C LEU A 59 -19.33 6.86 2.67
N GLU A 60 -19.84 6.91 1.46
CA GLU A 60 -21.23 7.28 1.21
C GLU A 60 -21.81 6.33 0.19
N GLU A 61 -23.04 5.90 0.42
CA GLU A 61 -23.79 5.10 -0.54
C GLU A 61 -24.01 5.91 -1.82
N LEU A 62 -23.87 5.24 -2.97
CA LEU A 62 -23.80 5.91 -4.29
C LEU A 62 -25.03 6.76 -4.59
N GLU A 63 -26.23 6.21 -4.44
CA GLU A 63 -27.47 6.93 -4.75
C GLU A 63 -27.68 8.14 -3.84
N HIS A 64 -27.27 8.01 -2.57
CA HIS A 64 -27.30 9.12 -1.62
C HIS A 64 -26.32 10.23 -2.05
N ALA A 65 -25.11 9.86 -2.45
CA ALA A 65 -24.09 10.81 -2.94
C ALA A 65 -24.55 11.54 -4.20
N LEU A 66 -25.13 10.81 -5.16
CA LEU A 66 -25.67 11.37 -6.40
C LEU A 66 -26.84 12.31 -6.15
N ALA A 67 -27.77 11.92 -5.26
CA ALA A 67 -28.96 12.73 -4.96
C ALA A 67 -28.64 14.12 -4.40
N ARG A 68 -27.51 14.27 -3.69
CA ARG A 68 -27.05 15.56 -3.17
C ARG A 68 -26.01 16.26 -4.04
N GLY A 69 -25.66 15.70 -5.19
CA GLY A 69 -24.65 16.27 -6.10
C GLY A 69 -23.22 16.23 -5.53
N ALA A 70 -22.86 15.15 -4.81
CA ALA A 70 -21.53 15.01 -4.23
C ALA A 70 -20.43 14.96 -5.28
N ASN A 71 -19.28 15.55 -4.98
CA ASN A 71 -18.05 15.33 -5.74
C ASN A 71 -17.43 14.00 -5.32
N ILE A 72 -17.72 12.93 -6.07
CA ILE A 72 -17.21 11.59 -5.79
C ILE A 72 -15.76 11.51 -6.27
N ILE A 73 -14.82 11.23 -5.35
CA ILE A 73 -13.38 11.15 -5.64
C ILE A 73 -13.04 9.80 -6.26
N ALA A 74 -13.52 8.71 -5.66
CA ALA A 74 -13.33 7.34 -6.12
C ALA A 74 -14.43 6.45 -5.55
N GLU A 75 -14.58 5.26 -6.11
CA GLU A 75 -15.46 4.21 -5.64
C GLU A 75 -14.65 3.12 -4.92
N VAL A 76 -15.07 2.71 -3.73
CA VAL A 76 -14.54 1.51 -3.06
C VAL A 76 -15.26 0.31 -3.63
N SER A 77 -14.65 -0.34 -4.62
CA SER A 77 -15.31 -1.40 -5.41
C SER A 77 -15.13 -2.79 -4.83
N GLY A 78 -14.07 -3.01 -4.05
CA GLY A 78 -13.81 -4.33 -3.48
C GLY A 78 -12.80 -4.30 -2.36
N TYR A 79 -12.80 -5.37 -1.57
CA TYR A 79 -11.81 -5.58 -0.52
C TYR A 79 -11.51 -7.07 -0.35
N GLY A 80 -10.32 -7.37 0.13
CA GLY A 80 -9.89 -8.71 0.50
C GLY A 80 -9.31 -8.73 1.90
N LEU A 81 -9.47 -9.86 2.57
CA LEU A 81 -8.90 -10.13 3.88
C LEU A 81 -8.36 -11.55 3.89
N SER A 82 -7.22 -11.76 4.53
CA SER A 82 -6.65 -13.09 4.76
C SER A 82 -5.81 -13.12 6.04
N GLY A 83 -5.48 -14.31 6.49
CA GLY A 83 -4.51 -14.54 7.55
C GLY A 83 -3.43 -15.50 7.06
N ASP A 84 -2.16 -15.25 7.42
CA ASP A 84 -1.02 -16.11 7.05
C ASP A 84 -0.95 -17.36 7.94
N ALA A 85 -1.32 -17.23 9.21
CA ALA A 85 -1.16 -18.30 10.23
C ALA A 85 0.27 -18.87 10.25
N TYR A 86 1.28 -18.02 10.09
CA TYR A 86 2.68 -18.42 9.93
C TYR A 86 3.56 -17.95 11.09
N HIS A 87 3.83 -16.65 11.21
CA HIS A 87 4.73 -16.10 12.20
C HIS A 87 4.21 -14.77 12.74
N ILE A 88 4.65 -14.38 13.96
CA ILE A 88 4.17 -13.15 14.62
C ILE A 88 4.61 -11.86 13.94
N THR A 89 5.73 -11.85 13.19
CA THR A 89 6.28 -10.64 12.55
C THR A 89 6.67 -10.83 11.09
N ALA A 90 6.77 -12.08 10.60
CA ALA A 90 7.17 -12.37 9.22
C ALA A 90 5.99 -12.91 8.41
N PRO A 91 5.82 -12.47 7.16
CA PRO A 91 4.88 -13.10 6.23
C PRO A 91 5.39 -14.50 5.85
N SER A 92 4.52 -15.35 5.30
CA SER A 92 4.94 -16.61 4.69
C SER A 92 5.86 -16.33 3.49
N GLU A 93 6.91 -17.14 3.33
CA GLU A 93 7.93 -16.91 2.30
C GLU A 93 7.39 -16.93 0.87
N ASP A 94 6.31 -17.67 0.64
CA ASP A 94 5.62 -17.77 -0.66
C ASP A 94 4.62 -16.63 -0.92
N GLY A 95 4.41 -15.73 0.05
CA GLY A 95 3.47 -14.61 -0.05
C GLY A 95 2.00 -15.02 -0.25
N ASP A 96 1.62 -16.26 0.09
CA ASP A 96 0.28 -16.79 -0.21
C ASP A 96 -0.84 -15.99 0.46
N GLY A 97 -0.64 -15.54 1.70
CA GLY A 97 -1.62 -14.70 2.39
C GLY A 97 -1.90 -13.40 1.65
N ALA A 98 -0.85 -12.68 1.24
CA ALA A 98 -0.95 -11.47 0.45
C ALA A 98 -1.64 -11.73 -0.91
N TYR A 99 -1.24 -12.80 -1.61
CA TYR A 99 -1.85 -13.21 -2.88
C TYR A 99 -3.35 -13.46 -2.72
N ARG A 100 -3.77 -14.30 -1.76
CA ARG A 100 -5.19 -14.61 -1.51
C ARG A 100 -6.01 -13.37 -1.14
N CYS A 101 -5.41 -12.47 -0.37
CA CYS A 101 -6.02 -11.21 0.00
C CYS A 101 -6.33 -10.35 -1.22
N MET A 102 -5.33 -10.11 -2.06
CA MET A 102 -5.48 -9.35 -3.30
C MET A 102 -6.46 -10.01 -4.27
N GLN A 103 -6.35 -11.33 -4.47
CA GLN A 103 -7.28 -12.10 -5.33
C GLN A 103 -8.75 -11.94 -4.88
N MET A 104 -8.99 -11.98 -3.56
CA MET A 104 -10.34 -11.77 -3.00
C MET A 104 -10.83 -10.35 -3.27
N ALA A 105 -9.96 -9.33 -3.14
CA ALA A 105 -10.31 -7.94 -3.42
C ALA A 105 -10.75 -7.76 -4.87
N LEU A 106 -9.97 -8.29 -5.83
CA LEU A 106 -10.30 -8.24 -7.26
C LEU A 106 -11.61 -8.98 -7.58
N LYS A 107 -11.79 -10.17 -7.00
CA LYS A 107 -13.04 -10.95 -7.18
C LYS A 107 -14.27 -10.17 -6.73
N ARG A 108 -14.20 -9.49 -5.58
CA ARG A 108 -15.31 -8.67 -5.05
C ARG A 108 -15.55 -7.41 -5.88
N ALA A 109 -14.47 -6.82 -6.42
CA ALA A 109 -14.57 -5.69 -7.34
C ALA A 109 -15.07 -6.08 -8.74
N GLY A 110 -15.15 -7.37 -9.06
CA GLY A 110 -15.55 -7.88 -10.37
C GLY A 110 -14.57 -7.52 -11.48
N ILE A 111 -13.26 -7.45 -11.17
CA ILE A 111 -12.21 -7.10 -12.13
C ILE A 111 -11.15 -8.19 -12.25
N THR A 112 -10.42 -8.13 -13.35
CA THR A 112 -9.24 -8.96 -13.61
C THR A 112 -7.95 -8.22 -13.21
N PRO A 113 -6.84 -8.92 -12.99
CA PRO A 113 -5.55 -8.28 -12.72
C PRO A 113 -5.09 -7.30 -13.81
N ALA A 114 -5.45 -7.54 -15.07
CA ALA A 114 -5.09 -6.68 -16.20
C ALA A 114 -5.77 -5.29 -16.18
N GLU A 115 -6.77 -5.10 -15.34
CA GLU A 115 -7.44 -3.80 -15.18
C GLU A 115 -6.79 -2.92 -14.11
N ILE A 116 -5.78 -3.43 -13.39
CA ILE A 116 -5.06 -2.66 -12.37
C ILE A 116 -4.08 -1.71 -13.07
N ASP A 117 -4.18 -0.42 -12.78
CA ASP A 117 -3.24 0.59 -13.27
C ASP A 117 -2.15 0.91 -12.23
N TYR A 118 -2.52 0.93 -10.94
CA TYR A 118 -1.64 1.33 -9.86
C TYR A 118 -1.82 0.46 -8.62
N ILE A 119 -0.70 0.13 -7.96
CA ILE A 119 -0.68 -0.53 -6.66
C ILE A 119 0.03 0.36 -5.65
N ASN A 120 -0.69 0.78 -4.61
CA ASN A 120 -0.08 1.34 -3.41
C ASN A 120 0.32 0.17 -2.52
N ALA A 121 1.61 -0.11 -2.50
CA ALA A 121 2.16 -1.26 -1.82
C ALA A 121 2.22 -1.07 -0.31
N HIS A 122 2.17 -2.18 0.42
CA HIS A 122 2.53 -2.15 1.84
C HIS A 122 4.00 -1.74 2.01
N GLY A 123 4.94 -2.31 1.27
CA GLY A 123 6.32 -1.88 1.05
C GLY A 123 6.94 -1.12 2.22
N THR A 124 7.36 -1.81 3.27
CA THR A 124 7.75 -1.21 4.55
C THR A 124 9.24 -0.88 4.66
N SER A 125 10.03 -1.13 3.61
CA SER A 125 11.50 -1.06 3.67
C SER A 125 12.12 -2.19 4.53
N THR A 126 11.48 -3.36 4.52
CA THR A 126 11.92 -4.58 5.21
C THR A 126 12.14 -5.73 4.24
N MET A 127 12.59 -6.86 4.75
CA MET A 127 12.71 -8.09 3.95
C MET A 127 11.38 -8.55 3.34
N ALA A 128 10.24 -8.11 3.89
CA ALA A 128 8.91 -8.47 3.38
C ALA A 128 8.58 -7.84 2.03
N ASP A 129 9.29 -6.79 1.62
CA ASP A 129 9.01 -6.05 0.37
C ASP A 129 9.12 -6.95 -0.87
N THR A 130 10.14 -7.82 -0.92
CA THR A 130 10.32 -8.76 -2.04
C THR A 130 9.30 -9.89 -2.03
N ILE A 131 8.81 -10.29 -0.86
CA ILE A 131 7.73 -11.27 -0.73
C ILE A 131 6.42 -10.68 -1.25
N GLU A 132 6.11 -9.42 -0.90
CA GLU A 132 4.95 -8.71 -1.44
C GLU A 132 5.05 -8.58 -2.96
N LEU A 133 6.21 -8.15 -3.49
CA LEU A 133 6.42 -8.02 -4.92
C LEU A 133 6.20 -9.35 -5.65
N GLY A 134 6.73 -10.44 -5.13
CA GLY A 134 6.50 -11.79 -5.70
C GLY A 134 5.03 -12.22 -5.67
N ALA A 135 4.29 -11.86 -4.61
CA ALA A 135 2.85 -12.12 -4.53
C ALA A 135 2.07 -11.28 -5.57
N VAL A 136 2.48 -10.03 -5.81
CA VAL A 136 1.91 -9.18 -6.85
C VAL A 136 2.22 -9.73 -8.24
N GLU A 137 3.46 -10.10 -8.53
CA GLU A 137 3.85 -10.71 -9.82
C GLU A 137 3.06 -11.98 -10.11
N ARG A 138 2.89 -12.84 -9.10
CA ARG A 138 2.04 -14.03 -9.20
C ARG A 138 0.58 -13.68 -9.51
N LEU A 139 0.06 -12.59 -8.98
CA LEU A 139 -1.31 -12.14 -9.20
C LEU A 139 -1.51 -11.61 -10.62
N VAL A 140 -0.59 -10.74 -11.07
CA VAL A 140 -0.78 -9.97 -12.31
C VAL A 140 -0.26 -10.69 -13.56
N GLY A 141 0.71 -11.60 -13.39
CA GLY A 141 1.26 -12.39 -14.49
C GLY A 141 1.71 -11.53 -15.67
N GLU A 142 1.19 -11.81 -16.85
CA GLU A 142 1.55 -11.09 -18.10
C GLU A 142 1.12 -9.60 -18.12
N ALA A 143 0.24 -9.18 -17.20
CA ALA A 143 -0.18 -7.78 -17.12
C ALA A 143 0.83 -6.87 -16.40
N ALA A 144 1.91 -7.41 -15.87
CA ALA A 144 2.89 -6.69 -15.05
C ALA A 144 3.46 -5.42 -15.71
N ASP A 145 3.78 -5.46 -17.01
CA ASP A 145 4.34 -4.33 -17.77
C ASP A 145 3.42 -3.08 -17.79
N GLY A 146 2.11 -3.30 -17.61
CA GLY A 146 1.10 -2.24 -17.61
C GLY A 146 0.91 -1.56 -16.26
N ILE A 147 1.56 -2.03 -15.18
CA ILE A 147 1.26 -1.63 -13.81
C ILE A 147 2.38 -0.78 -13.22
N SER A 148 2.03 0.31 -12.54
CA SER A 148 2.93 0.99 -11.61
C SER A 148 2.61 0.56 -10.18
N MET A 149 3.66 0.30 -9.39
CA MET A 149 3.57 -0.04 -7.98
C MET A 149 4.56 0.81 -7.19
N SER A 150 4.11 1.45 -6.13
CA SER A 150 5.02 2.25 -5.30
C SER A 150 4.66 2.17 -3.83
N SER A 151 5.65 2.40 -2.97
CA SER A 151 5.41 2.56 -1.54
C SER A 151 5.53 4.01 -1.12
N THR A 152 4.41 4.59 -0.71
CA THR A 152 4.36 5.93 -0.13
C THR A 152 5.01 6.01 1.25
N LYS A 153 5.29 4.87 1.89
CA LYS A 153 6.09 4.81 3.13
C LYS A 153 7.53 5.29 2.93
N SER A 154 8.01 5.31 1.69
CA SER A 154 9.29 5.94 1.37
C SER A 154 9.33 7.44 1.69
N SER A 155 8.16 8.10 1.68
CA SER A 155 8.02 9.55 1.92
C SER A 155 7.63 9.88 3.36
N ILE A 156 6.79 9.06 3.99
CA ILE A 156 6.15 9.38 5.27
C ILE A 156 6.48 8.39 6.39
N GLY A 157 7.23 7.33 6.10
CA GLY A 157 7.45 6.23 7.03
C GLY A 157 6.21 5.32 7.15
N HIS A 158 6.29 4.38 8.06
CA HIS A 158 5.21 3.43 8.37
C HIS A 158 4.35 3.98 9.51
N LEU A 159 3.14 4.43 9.18
CA LEU A 159 2.20 5.01 10.16
C LEU A 159 1.41 3.94 10.95
N LEU A 160 1.83 2.69 10.89
CA LEU A 160 1.24 1.59 11.67
C LEU A 160 -0.31 1.56 11.56
N GLY A 161 -1.03 1.87 12.65
CA GLY A 161 -2.49 1.89 12.66
C GLY A 161 -3.14 2.93 11.74
N ALA A 162 -2.43 3.98 11.33
CA ALA A 162 -2.90 4.96 10.35
C ALA A 162 -2.51 4.65 8.90
N ALA A 163 -1.59 3.68 8.67
CA ALA A 163 -0.99 3.45 7.36
C ALA A 163 -2.03 3.16 6.27
N GLY A 164 -2.91 2.19 6.49
CA GLY A 164 -3.90 1.79 5.48
C GLY A 164 -4.89 2.91 5.14
N ALA A 165 -5.28 3.74 6.11
CA ALA A 165 -6.16 4.87 5.87
C ALA A 165 -5.47 5.95 5.01
N MET A 166 -4.20 6.27 5.31
CA MET A 166 -3.40 7.22 4.55
C MET A 166 -3.17 6.73 3.11
N GLU A 167 -2.87 5.45 2.95
CA GLU A 167 -2.63 4.81 1.65
C GLU A 167 -3.90 4.72 0.80
N ALA A 168 -5.06 4.52 1.41
CA ALA A 168 -6.35 4.63 0.74
C ALA A 168 -6.59 6.05 0.21
N VAL A 169 -6.26 7.09 1.00
CA VAL A 169 -6.32 8.49 0.55
C VAL A 169 -5.36 8.73 -0.61
N PHE A 170 -4.11 8.29 -0.52
CA PHE A 170 -3.14 8.43 -1.63
C PHE A 170 -3.59 7.71 -2.90
N SER A 171 -4.19 6.52 -2.76
CA SER A 171 -4.73 5.78 -3.91
C SER A 171 -5.89 6.51 -4.57
N ALA A 172 -6.82 7.07 -3.79
CA ALA A 172 -7.90 7.89 -4.30
C ALA A 172 -7.39 9.16 -5.01
N LEU A 173 -6.36 9.82 -4.44
CA LEU A 173 -5.73 10.98 -5.05
C LEU A 173 -4.95 10.61 -6.32
N ALA A 174 -4.29 9.46 -6.36
CA ALA A 174 -3.62 8.95 -7.56
C ALA A 174 -4.61 8.76 -8.72
N ILE A 175 -5.80 8.22 -8.45
CA ILE A 175 -6.89 8.12 -9.42
C ILE A 175 -7.34 9.50 -9.88
N ARG A 176 -7.61 10.43 -8.94
CA ARG A 176 -8.09 11.78 -9.25
C ARG A 176 -7.12 12.53 -10.16
N ASP A 177 -5.84 12.50 -9.81
CA ASP A 177 -4.82 13.35 -10.41
C ASP A 177 -4.08 12.67 -11.58
N ASN A 178 -4.31 11.37 -11.80
CA ASN A 178 -3.58 10.54 -12.78
C ASN A 178 -2.07 10.59 -12.55
N VAL A 179 -1.65 10.40 -11.31
CA VAL A 179 -0.24 10.40 -10.89
C VAL A 179 0.04 9.24 -9.96
N ALA A 180 0.95 8.36 -10.34
CA ALA A 180 1.52 7.37 -9.44
C ALA A 180 2.58 8.04 -8.57
N PRO A 181 2.43 8.06 -7.23
CA PRO A 181 3.44 8.62 -6.34
C PRO A 181 4.73 7.79 -6.37
N PRO A 182 5.90 8.39 -6.06
CA PRO A 182 7.17 7.70 -6.19
C PRO A 182 7.46 6.75 -5.03
N THR A 183 8.32 5.76 -5.28
CA THR A 183 9.12 5.11 -4.26
C THR A 183 10.44 5.88 -4.13
N LEU A 184 10.55 6.71 -3.09
CA LEU A 184 11.78 7.45 -2.80
C LEU A 184 12.89 6.48 -2.36
N ASN A 185 14.15 6.91 -2.52
CA ASN A 185 15.34 6.16 -2.11
C ASN A 185 15.49 4.78 -2.78
N LEU A 186 14.74 4.49 -3.83
CA LEU A 186 14.95 3.29 -4.63
C LEU A 186 16.10 3.56 -5.62
N ASP A 187 17.32 3.36 -5.15
CA ASP A 187 18.55 3.57 -5.91
C ASP A 187 19.03 2.28 -6.58
N ASN A 188 18.96 1.18 -5.85
CA ASN A 188 19.43 -0.15 -6.25
C ASN A 188 18.33 -1.19 -5.98
N PRO A 189 17.40 -1.42 -6.92
CA PRO A 189 16.37 -2.45 -6.75
C PRO A 189 17.00 -3.82 -6.41
N GLU A 190 16.46 -4.51 -5.41
CA GLU A 190 17.00 -5.83 -5.00
C GLU A 190 16.65 -6.92 -6.01
N VAL A 191 15.49 -6.83 -6.65
CA VAL A 191 15.01 -7.78 -7.64
C VAL A 191 14.69 -7.08 -8.95
N GLU A 192 14.94 -7.76 -10.06
CA GLU A 192 14.47 -7.35 -11.38
C GLU A 192 13.00 -7.67 -11.52
N THR A 193 12.24 -6.73 -12.03
CA THR A 193 10.79 -6.87 -12.27
C THR A 193 10.38 -6.02 -13.48
N THR A 194 9.33 -6.42 -14.17
CA THR A 194 8.71 -5.63 -15.24
C THR A 194 7.69 -4.63 -14.70
N ILE A 195 7.26 -4.78 -13.45
CA ILE A 195 6.41 -3.81 -12.76
C ILE A 195 7.20 -2.51 -12.56
N ASP A 196 6.61 -1.38 -12.96
CA ASP A 196 7.21 -0.07 -12.71
C ASP A 196 7.11 0.31 -11.23
N LEU A 197 8.22 0.20 -10.48
CA LEU A 197 8.28 0.55 -9.07
C LEU A 197 8.31 2.06 -8.79
N VAL A 198 8.16 2.89 -9.82
CA VAL A 198 8.12 4.36 -9.77
C VAL A 198 9.30 4.95 -8.98
N PRO A 199 10.55 4.66 -9.35
CA PRO A 199 11.69 5.09 -8.56
C PRO A 199 11.84 6.62 -8.56
N LYS A 200 12.00 7.21 -7.37
CA LYS A 200 12.40 8.60 -7.10
C LYS A 200 11.44 9.69 -7.55
N VAL A 201 10.82 9.58 -8.71
CA VAL A 201 10.01 10.64 -9.32
C VAL A 201 8.61 10.13 -9.63
N ALA A 202 7.59 10.89 -9.22
CA ALA A 202 6.20 10.59 -9.54
C ALA A 202 5.97 10.45 -11.04
N ARG A 203 5.12 9.51 -11.43
CA ARG A 203 4.83 9.23 -12.83
C ARG A 203 3.42 9.64 -13.20
N LYS A 204 3.29 10.53 -14.18
CA LYS A 204 2.00 10.84 -14.79
C LYS A 204 1.57 9.66 -15.66
N ARG A 205 0.39 9.13 -15.36
CA ARG A 205 -0.24 8.06 -16.14
C ARG A 205 -1.72 8.02 -15.83
N LYS A 206 -2.53 7.52 -16.76
CA LYS A 206 -3.94 7.26 -16.49
C LYS A 206 -4.06 6.18 -15.41
N ILE A 207 -4.87 6.44 -14.40
CA ILE A 207 -5.17 5.52 -13.29
C ILE A 207 -6.68 5.49 -13.12
N ASP A 208 -7.31 4.42 -13.54
CA ASP A 208 -8.74 4.19 -13.35
C ASP A 208 -8.99 3.19 -12.21
N VAL A 209 -8.04 2.27 -11.98
CA VAL A 209 -8.10 1.26 -10.92
C VAL A 209 -6.83 1.28 -10.08
N ALA A 210 -6.98 1.43 -8.78
CA ALA A 210 -5.90 1.33 -7.82
C ALA A 210 -6.18 0.21 -6.79
N LEU A 211 -5.14 -0.57 -6.48
CA LEU A 211 -5.12 -1.56 -5.40
C LEU A 211 -4.26 -1.01 -4.26
N SER A 212 -4.78 -1.00 -3.03
CA SER A 212 -4.03 -0.59 -1.84
C SER A 212 -3.86 -1.78 -0.90
N ASN A 213 -2.61 -2.10 -0.54
CA ASN A 213 -2.23 -3.25 0.26
C ASN A 213 -1.79 -2.88 1.67
N SER A 214 -2.22 -3.66 2.65
CA SER A 214 -1.76 -3.58 4.04
C SER A 214 -1.57 -4.99 4.60
N PHE A 215 -0.33 -5.35 4.91
CA PHE A 215 0.07 -6.67 5.40
C PHE A 215 0.74 -6.54 6.76
N GLY A 216 -0.02 -6.81 7.81
CA GLY A 216 0.39 -6.53 9.18
C GLY A 216 1.07 -7.69 9.91
N PHE A 217 1.78 -7.37 10.97
CA PHE A 217 2.27 -8.35 11.93
C PHE A 217 1.14 -9.23 12.43
N GLY A 218 1.46 -10.49 12.75
CA GLY A 218 0.48 -11.53 13.04
C GLY A 218 -0.13 -12.16 11.79
N GLY A 219 0.31 -11.73 10.60
CA GLY A 219 -0.17 -12.25 9.32
C GLY A 219 -1.57 -11.77 8.96
N THR A 220 -1.98 -10.59 9.44
CA THR A 220 -3.27 -9.99 9.09
C THR A 220 -3.12 -9.17 7.81
N ASN A 221 -3.79 -9.59 6.73
CA ASN A 221 -3.70 -8.96 5.43
C ASN A 221 -5.03 -8.31 5.04
N ALA A 222 -4.95 -7.12 4.45
CA ALA A 222 -6.07 -6.40 3.86
C ALA A 222 -5.66 -5.76 2.54
N SER A 223 -6.55 -5.80 1.55
CA SER A 223 -6.39 -5.11 0.26
C SER A 223 -7.68 -4.42 -0.11
N LEU A 224 -7.59 -3.20 -0.64
CA LEU A 224 -8.73 -2.42 -1.13
C LEU A 224 -8.59 -2.17 -2.62
N VAL A 225 -9.69 -2.29 -3.36
CA VAL A 225 -9.79 -1.85 -4.75
C VAL A 225 -10.58 -0.55 -4.81
N LEU A 226 -9.93 0.48 -5.34
CA LEU A 226 -10.51 1.78 -5.63
C LEU A 226 -10.63 1.96 -7.14
N LYS A 227 -11.76 2.46 -7.61
CA LYS A 227 -12.01 2.72 -9.03
C LYS A 227 -12.38 4.18 -9.26
N ARG A 228 -12.03 4.68 -10.42
CA ARG A 228 -12.52 5.98 -10.88
C ARG A 228 -14.03 5.93 -11.02
N PHE A 229 -14.71 6.84 -10.36
CA PHE A 229 -16.14 7.02 -10.58
C PHE A 229 -16.37 7.60 -11.98
N GLN A 230 -17.27 6.97 -12.73
CA GLN A 230 -17.73 7.44 -14.04
C GLN A 230 -19.21 7.77 -13.93
N HIS A 231 -19.57 9.01 -14.22
CA HIS A 231 -20.98 9.36 -14.36
C HIS A 231 -21.56 8.58 -15.56
N GLN A 232 -22.57 7.78 -15.29
CA GLN A 232 -23.37 7.11 -16.34
C GLN A 232 -24.28 8.11 -17.02
#